data_3f8d0b36283dc5e5442be05280fd6e64
#
_entry.id   3f8d0b36283dc5e5442be05280fd6e64
#
_cell.length_a   1.000
_cell.length_b   1.000
_cell.length_c   1.000
_cell.angle_alpha   90.00
_cell.angle_beta   90.00
_cell.angle_gamma   90.00
#
_symmetry.space_group_name_H-M   'P 1'
#
loop_
_entity.id
_entity.type
_entity.pdbx_description
1 polymer ?
#
loop_
_entity_poly.entity_id
_entity_poly.type
_entity_poly.pdbx_seq_one_letter_code
_entity_poly.pdbx_strand_id
1 'polypeptide(L)'
;MAQRIKLDLDSTDSLDFEVTVPIPTPDGKALKIPFTFKYRDRVQTAQLFDTFRERAEATSDDTDAALAAIVTDAIEADAEMLLDIASGWGIDLEWNRDNASKFCRRYAGAARAVLAEYRTALTQGRLGN
;
A
#
# COMPACT_ATOMS: atom_id res chain seq x y z
N MET A 1 -21.03 -21.63 29.99
CA MET A 1 -21.10 -20.18 30.23
C MET A 1 -20.26 -19.44 29.18
N ALA A 2 -20.89 -18.59 28.40
CA ALA A 2 -20.18 -17.86 27.35
C ALA A 2 -19.20 -16.86 27.95
N GLN A 3 -17.97 -16.91 27.48
CA GLN A 3 -16.91 -15.98 27.88
C GLN A 3 -17.11 -14.67 27.16
N ARG A 4 -17.15 -13.57 27.88
CA ARG A 4 -17.30 -12.23 27.30
C ARG A 4 -15.93 -11.63 27.06
N ILE A 5 -15.75 -11.06 25.88
CA ILE A 5 -14.52 -10.41 25.48
C ILE A 5 -14.69 -8.91 25.61
N LYS A 6 -13.72 -8.25 26.23
CA LYS A 6 -13.71 -6.79 26.32
C LYS A 6 -13.08 -6.21 25.05
N LEU A 7 -13.84 -5.38 24.36
CA LEU A 7 -13.36 -4.67 23.18
C LEU A 7 -13.59 -3.17 23.38
N ASP A 8 -12.60 -2.39 23.05
CA ASP A 8 -12.74 -0.94 22.98
C ASP A 8 -13.06 -0.55 21.55
N LEU A 9 -14.34 -0.43 21.26
CA LEU A 9 -14.82 -0.13 19.91
C LEU A 9 -14.63 1.34 19.52
N ASP A 10 -14.32 2.18 20.50
CA ASP A 10 -14.10 3.61 20.26
C ASP A 10 -12.62 3.95 20.16
N SER A 11 -11.74 2.97 20.27
CA SER A 11 -10.30 3.20 20.18
C SER A 11 -9.92 3.70 18.79
N THR A 12 -9.11 4.75 18.76
CA THR A 12 -8.54 5.29 17.54
C THR A 12 -7.08 4.87 17.37
N ASP A 13 -6.60 3.99 18.23
CA ASP A 13 -5.22 3.52 18.18
C ASP A 13 -4.97 2.75 16.87
N SER A 14 -3.84 3.05 16.26
CA SER A 14 -3.39 2.36 15.07
C SER A 14 -2.81 1.00 15.44
N LEU A 15 -3.36 -0.06 14.84
CA LEU A 15 -2.86 -1.42 15.03
C LEU A 15 -2.20 -1.86 13.73
N ASP A 16 -0.88 -1.68 13.65
CA ASP A 16 -0.13 -2.12 12.48
C ASP A 16 -0.16 -3.65 12.40
N PHE A 17 -0.22 -4.18 11.20
CA PHE A 17 -0.27 -5.62 10.96
C PHE A 17 0.61 -6.01 9.78
N GLU A 18 1.12 -7.24 9.80
CA GLU A 18 2.04 -7.71 8.76
C GLU A 18 1.34 -8.61 7.76
N VAL A 19 1.60 -8.38 6.48
CA VAL A 19 1.13 -9.23 5.38
C VAL A 19 2.29 -9.44 4.41
N THR A 20 2.52 -10.69 4.03
CA THR A 20 3.51 -11.00 2.98
C THR A 20 2.85 -10.80 1.62
N VAL A 21 3.42 -9.91 0.83
CA VAL A 21 2.88 -9.52 -0.47
C VAL A 21 3.71 -10.17 -1.58
N PRO A 22 3.07 -10.90 -2.50
CA PRO A 22 3.77 -11.41 -3.68
C PRO A 22 3.93 -10.28 -4.71
N ILE A 23 5.17 -9.91 -4.97
CA ILE A 23 5.49 -8.86 -5.93
C ILE A 23 5.84 -9.51 -7.27
N PRO A 24 5.14 -9.18 -8.37
CA PRO A 24 5.43 -9.78 -9.66
C PRO A 24 6.79 -9.32 -10.19
N THR A 25 7.53 -10.25 -10.78
CA THR A 25 8.83 -9.97 -11.37
C THR A 25 8.81 -10.36 -12.85
N PRO A 26 9.72 -9.79 -13.68
CA PRO A 26 9.72 -10.08 -15.12
C PRO A 26 9.97 -11.54 -15.49
N ASP A 27 10.58 -12.32 -14.61
CA ASP A 27 10.84 -13.74 -14.86
C ASP A 27 9.63 -14.65 -14.55
N GLY A 28 8.49 -14.06 -14.19
CA GLY A 28 7.27 -14.80 -13.88
C GLY A 28 7.19 -15.33 -12.47
N LYS A 29 8.21 -15.13 -11.66
CA LYS A 29 8.22 -15.54 -10.26
C LYS A 29 7.70 -14.43 -9.37
N ALA A 30 7.21 -14.80 -8.19
CA ALA A 30 6.78 -13.80 -7.21
C ALA A 30 7.89 -13.60 -6.17
N LEU A 31 8.23 -12.34 -5.93
CA LEU A 31 9.12 -11.97 -4.83
C LEU A 31 8.24 -11.68 -3.62
N LYS A 32 8.37 -12.48 -2.58
CA LYS A 32 7.50 -12.36 -1.39
C LYS A 32 8.12 -11.43 -0.38
N ILE A 33 7.48 -10.29 -0.15
CA ILE A 33 8.00 -9.26 0.75
C ILE A 33 6.98 -9.00 1.85
N PRO A 34 7.35 -9.13 3.13
CA PRO A 34 6.46 -8.75 4.22
C PRO A 34 6.38 -7.23 4.31
N PHE A 35 5.15 -6.73 4.38
CA PHE A 35 4.89 -5.31 4.63
C PHE A 35 4.18 -5.17 5.95
N THR A 36 4.54 -4.15 6.71
CA THR A 36 3.81 -3.75 7.91
C THR A 36 2.84 -2.67 7.52
N PHE A 37 1.55 -3.01 7.51
CA PHE A 37 0.49 -2.11 7.08
C PHE A 37 -0.11 -1.36 8.27
N LYS A 38 -0.57 -0.14 7.99
CA LYS A 38 -1.29 0.68 8.97
C LYS A 38 -2.76 0.27 8.97
N TYR A 39 -3.28 -0.08 10.14
CA TYR A 39 -4.70 -0.42 10.25
C TYR A 39 -5.56 0.84 10.01
N ARG A 40 -6.66 0.64 9.28
CA ARG A 40 -7.71 1.66 9.12
C ARG A 40 -9.06 0.95 9.20
N ASP A 41 -10.02 1.60 9.86
CA ASP A 41 -11.38 1.08 9.87
C ASP A 41 -12.06 1.33 8.52
N ARG A 42 -13.32 0.90 8.38
CA ARG A 42 -14.04 0.98 7.11
C ARG A 42 -14.18 2.42 6.60
N VAL A 43 -14.46 3.36 7.50
CA VAL A 43 -14.62 4.77 7.13
C VAL A 43 -13.28 5.39 6.77
N GLN A 44 -12.25 5.13 7.57
CA GLN A 44 -10.90 5.63 7.30
C GLN A 44 -10.36 5.07 5.99
N THR A 45 -10.66 3.80 5.70
CA THR A 45 -10.26 3.16 4.44
C THR A 45 -10.94 3.84 3.25
N ALA A 46 -12.24 4.10 3.36
CA ALA A 46 -12.98 4.79 2.30
C ALA A 46 -12.42 6.19 2.05
N GLN A 47 -12.12 6.92 3.12
CA GLN A 47 -11.54 8.26 3.02
C GLN A 47 -10.17 8.24 2.34
N LEU A 48 -9.36 7.23 2.66
CA LEU A 48 -8.04 7.09 2.05
C LEU A 48 -8.16 6.82 0.55
N PHE A 49 -9.06 5.94 0.13
CA PHE A 49 -9.25 5.65 -1.29
C PHE A 49 -9.86 6.83 -2.04
N ASP A 50 -10.71 7.62 -1.39
CA ASP A 50 -11.18 8.89 -1.96
C ASP A 50 -10.00 9.83 -2.23
N THR A 51 -9.06 9.93 -1.29
CA THR A 51 -7.85 10.74 -1.45
C THR A 51 -7.01 10.25 -2.64
N PHE A 52 -6.85 8.95 -2.78
CA PHE A 52 -6.09 8.39 -3.92
C PHE A 52 -6.77 8.70 -5.25
N ARG A 53 -8.10 8.60 -5.30
CA ARG A 53 -8.86 8.93 -6.50
C ARG A 53 -8.73 10.41 -6.86
N GLU A 54 -8.83 11.28 -5.87
CA GLU A 54 -8.68 12.73 -6.07
C GLU A 54 -7.28 13.09 -6.58
N ARG A 55 -6.25 12.46 -6.05
CA ARG A 55 -4.87 12.65 -6.53
C ARG A 55 -4.73 12.20 -7.97
N ALA A 56 -5.33 11.07 -8.33
CA ALA A 56 -5.29 10.56 -9.70
C ALA A 56 -6.00 11.51 -10.66
N GLU A 57 -7.14 12.07 -10.27
CA GLU A 57 -7.91 13.03 -11.08
C GLU A 57 -7.19 14.37 -11.21
N ALA A 58 -6.45 14.78 -10.17
CA ALA A 58 -5.69 16.03 -10.18
C ALA A 58 -4.44 15.93 -11.04
N THR A 59 -3.99 14.71 -11.38
CA THR A 59 -2.87 14.51 -12.28
C THR A 59 -3.30 15.00 -13.66
N SER A 60 -2.69 16.05 -14.15
CA SER A 60 -3.08 16.70 -15.39
C SER A 60 -2.94 15.76 -16.58
N ASP A 61 -3.93 15.78 -17.47
CA ASP A 61 -3.88 15.13 -18.77
C ASP A 61 -2.96 15.93 -19.70
N ASP A 62 -1.69 16.02 -19.34
CA ASP A 62 -0.71 16.66 -20.20
C ASP A 62 -0.31 15.68 -21.29
N THR A 63 -1.07 15.69 -22.38
CA THR A 63 -0.85 14.81 -23.53
C THR A 63 0.46 15.11 -24.26
N ASP A 64 1.06 16.27 -23.99
CA ASP A 64 2.31 16.68 -24.62
C ASP A 64 3.55 16.27 -23.79
N ALA A 65 3.35 15.74 -22.58
CA ALA A 65 4.45 15.31 -21.74
C ALA A 65 5.14 14.08 -22.32
N ALA A 66 6.46 14.04 -22.21
CA ALA A 66 7.23 12.87 -22.58
C ALA A 66 6.83 11.67 -21.68
N LEU A 67 6.82 10.48 -22.27
CA LEU A 67 6.46 9.27 -21.53
C LEU A 67 7.29 9.08 -20.28
N ALA A 68 8.60 9.36 -20.34
CA ALA A 68 9.48 9.23 -19.19
C ALA A 68 9.05 10.14 -18.03
N ALA A 69 8.57 11.36 -18.32
CA ALA A 69 8.08 12.27 -17.28
C ALA A 69 6.78 11.75 -16.67
N ILE A 70 5.87 11.21 -17.47
CA ILE A 70 4.62 10.63 -16.99
C ILE A 70 4.89 9.46 -16.07
N VAL A 71 5.80 8.57 -16.45
CA VAL A 71 6.18 7.39 -15.66
C VAL A 71 6.85 7.82 -14.35
N THR A 72 7.73 8.82 -14.40
CA THR A 72 8.40 9.33 -13.19
C THR A 72 7.38 9.87 -12.20
N ASP A 73 6.40 10.64 -12.66
CA ASP A 73 5.35 11.17 -11.81
C ASP A 73 4.49 10.06 -11.21
N ALA A 74 4.19 9.03 -11.99
CA ALA A 74 3.44 7.87 -11.51
C ALA A 74 4.22 7.10 -10.43
N ILE A 75 5.53 6.95 -10.60
CA ILE A 75 6.39 6.29 -9.60
C ILE A 75 6.36 7.07 -8.28
N GLU A 76 6.46 8.40 -8.34
CA GLU A 76 6.41 9.22 -7.13
C GLU A 76 5.06 9.14 -6.43
N ALA A 77 3.96 9.12 -7.19
CA ALA A 77 2.62 8.94 -6.65
C ALA A 77 2.46 7.56 -5.99
N ASP A 78 3.00 6.52 -6.61
CA ASP A 78 2.99 5.17 -6.06
C ASP A 78 3.78 5.09 -4.76
N ALA A 79 4.96 5.72 -4.70
CA ALA A 79 5.77 5.75 -3.49
C ALA A 79 5.03 6.46 -2.35
N GLU A 80 4.39 7.58 -2.64
CA GLU A 80 3.60 8.30 -1.65
C GLU A 80 2.44 7.45 -1.12
N MET A 81 1.76 6.73 -2.00
CA MET A 81 0.69 5.81 -1.62
C MET A 81 1.21 4.71 -0.70
N LEU A 82 2.36 4.12 -1.01
CA LEU A 82 2.97 3.09 -0.16
C LEU A 82 3.27 3.62 1.24
N LEU A 83 3.80 4.84 1.34
CA LEU A 83 4.08 5.47 2.63
C LEU A 83 2.79 5.75 3.42
N ASP A 84 1.68 5.98 2.73
CA ASP A 84 0.38 6.18 3.39
C ASP A 84 -0.18 4.89 3.98
N ILE A 85 0.03 3.74 3.33
CA ILE A 85 -0.60 2.49 3.74
C ILE A 85 0.29 1.59 4.60
N ALA A 86 1.60 1.80 4.58
CA ALA A 86 2.54 0.94 5.31
C ALA A 86 3.50 1.76 6.16
N SER A 87 3.95 1.14 7.25
CA SER A 87 4.94 1.74 8.15
C SER A 87 6.32 1.09 8.02
N GLY A 88 6.42 0.02 7.24
CA GLY A 88 7.68 -0.67 7.03
C GLY A 88 7.57 -1.87 6.10
N TRP A 89 8.69 -2.49 5.81
CA TRP A 89 8.79 -3.67 4.96
C TRP A 89 9.93 -4.58 5.42
N GLY A 90 9.93 -5.80 4.91
CA GLY A 90 10.97 -6.79 5.23
C GLY A 90 12.14 -6.78 4.24
N ILE A 91 12.43 -5.64 3.64
CA ILE A 91 13.60 -5.45 2.79
C ILE A 91 14.72 -4.85 3.62
N ASP A 92 15.95 -5.27 3.40
CA ASP A 92 17.12 -4.74 4.12
C ASP A 92 17.52 -3.36 3.56
N LEU A 93 16.55 -2.43 3.59
CA LEU A 93 16.70 -1.04 3.21
C LEU A 93 15.77 -0.22 4.10
N GLU A 94 16.20 0.96 4.48
CA GLU A 94 15.38 1.84 5.30
C GLU A 94 14.05 2.15 4.63
N TRP A 95 12.96 2.10 5.40
CA TRP A 95 11.64 2.48 4.92
C TRP A 95 11.56 4.00 4.85
N ASN A 96 11.72 4.54 3.65
CA ASN A 96 11.59 5.97 3.39
C ASN A 96 11.13 6.19 1.95
N ARG A 97 10.83 7.44 1.63
CA ARG A 97 10.31 7.79 0.31
C ARG A 97 11.27 7.43 -0.81
N ASP A 98 12.56 7.68 -0.62
CA ASP A 98 13.56 7.43 -1.66
C ASP A 98 13.62 5.93 -2.01
N ASN A 99 13.67 5.09 -1.01
CA ASN A 99 13.70 3.63 -1.22
C ASN A 99 12.36 3.11 -1.76
N ALA A 100 11.23 3.68 -1.33
CA ALA A 100 9.92 3.32 -1.88
C ALA A 100 9.83 3.67 -3.36
N SER A 101 10.34 4.84 -3.76
CA SER A 101 10.41 5.25 -5.17
C SER A 101 11.26 4.29 -5.99
N LYS A 102 12.43 3.93 -5.48
CA LYS A 102 13.33 2.98 -6.16
C LYS A 102 12.67 1.61 -6.33
N PHE A 103 11.94 1.16 -5.31
CA PHE A 103 11.22 -0.09 -5.36
C PHE A 103 10.13 -0.06 -6.44
N CYS A 104 9.32 0.99 -6.46
CA CYS A 104 8.27 1.16 -7.48
C CYS A 104 8.84 1.30 -8.89
N ARG A 105 10.01 1.92 -9.01
CA ARG A 105 10.69 2.08 -10.30
C ARG A 105 11.18 0.74 -10.83
N ARG A 106 11.76 -0.09 -9.95
CA ARG A 106 12.32 -1.37 -10.38
C ARG A 106 11.26 -2.41 -10.67
N TYR A 107 10.17 -2.43 -9.90
CA TYR A 107 9.10 -3.43 -10.04
C TYR A 107 7.81 -2.75 -10.46
N ALA A 108 7.52 -2.76 -11.75
CA ALA A 108 6.41 -2.00 -12.33
C ALA A 108 5.05 -2.34 -11.73
N GLY A 109 4.83 -3.58 -11.31
CA GLY A 109 3.55 -4.00 -10.73
C GLY A 109 3.50 -3.96 -9.20
N ALA A 110 4.57 -3.47 -8.54
CA ALA A 110 4.70 -3.59 -7.09
C ALA A 110 3.64 -2.79 -6.33
N ALA A 111 3.45 -1.53 -6.66
CA ALA A 111 2.51 -0.68 -5.95
C ALA A 111 1.08 -1.22 -6.03
N ARG A 112 0.68 -1.68 -7.20
CA ARG A 112 -0.64 -2.28 -7.40
C ARG A 112 -0.80 -3.56 -6.58
N ALA A 113 0.21 -4.41 -6.56
CA ALA A 113 0.19 -5.66 -5.79
C ALA A 113 0.07 -5.38 -4.28
N VAL A 114 0.83 -4.41 -3.78
CA VAL A 114 0.79 -4.03 -2.37
C VAL A 114 -0.57 -3.45 -2.00
N LEU A 115 -1.10 -2.54 -2.82
CA LEU A 115 -2.41 -1.94 -2.57
C LEU A 115 -3.53 -2.98 -2.57
N ALA A 116 -3.49 -3.94 -3.49
CA ALA A 116 -4.49 -5.01 -3.56
C ALA A 116 -4.49 -5.86 -2.30
N GLU A 117 -3.31 -6.22 -1.79
CA GLU A 117 -3.19 -6.99 -0.55
C GLU A 117 -3.65 -6.18 0.66
N TYR A 118 -3.35 -4.90 0.69
CA TYR A 118 -3.81 -4.00 1.75
C TYR A 118 -5.33 -3.95 1.79
N ARG A 119 -5.96 -3.73 0.62
CA ARG A 119 -7.41 -3.68 0.51
C ARG A 119 -8.04 -4.99 0.96
N THR A 120 -7.53 -6.13 0.51
CA THR A 120 -8.02 -7.44 0.88
C THR A 120 -7.93 -7.66 2.39
N ALA A 121 -6.78 -7.31 2.98
CA ALA A 121 -6.58 -7.48 4.42
C ALA A 121 -7.56 -6.65 5.25
N LEU A 122 -7.84 -5.42 4.83
CA LEU A 122 -8.74 -4.54 5.58
C LEU A 122 -10.22 -4.91 5.41
N THR A 123 -10.61 -5.42 4.25
CA THR A 123 -12.03 -5.67 3.95
C THR A 123 -12.46 -7.10 4.20
N GLN A 124 -11.56 -8.07 4.01
CA GLN A 124 -11.89 -9.49 4.14
C GLN A 124 -11.20 -10.14 5.33
N GLY A 125 -10.19 -9.49 5.88
CA GLY A 125 -9.35 -10.09 6.89
C GLY A 125 -8.46 -11.20 6.31
N ARG A 126 -7.48 -11.63 7.07
CA ARG A 126 -6.59 -12.72 6.68
C ARG A 126 -6.31 -13.59 7.89
N LEU A 127 -6.56 -14.87 7.75
CA LEU A 127 -6.33 -15.85 8.79
C LEU A 127 -5.16 -16.76 8.40
N GLY A 128 -4.28 -17.05 9.34
CA GLY A 128 -3.32 -18.14 9.22
C GLY A 128 -2.22 -17.95 8.19
N ASN A 129 -1.79 -16.76 7.98
CA ASN A 129 -0.66 -16.56 7.08
C ASN A 129 0.65 -16.83 7.76
#